data_5c5034d003639ffb523be9901a0e5eec
#
_entry.id   5c5034d003639ffb523be9901a0e5eec
#
_cell.length_a   1.000
_cell.length_b   1.000
_cell.length_c   1.000
_cell.angle_alpha   90.00
_cell.angle_beta   90.00
_cell.angle_gamma   90.00
#
_symmetry.space_group_name_H-M   'P 1'
#
loop_
_entity.id
_entity.type
_entity.pdbx_description
1 polymer ?
#
loop_
_entity_poly.entity_id
_entity_poly.type
_entity_poly.pdbx_seq_one_letter_code
_entity_poly.pdbx_strand_id
1 'polypeptide(L)'
;TRVIQLPYLDDNLEADAVYTNEPNQVCTIMTADCLPVLFTTKHGNEVAATHAGWRGLCDGILEETIKYFQAKPEEIMAWFGPAIGPTAFQVGNDVVEQFIAIDQKAKLAFKPDRREKEKFLGNLYQIATQRLNNLGITKIYGGEHCTFNEKEYFFSYRRDHQTGRMASVIWFE
;
A
#
# COMPACT_ATOMS: atom_id res chain seq x y z
N THR A 1 -0.15 10.99 -6.70
CA THR A 1 -1.19 10.27 -5.94
C THR A 1 -2.57 10.75 -6.37
N ARG A 2 -3.36 9.87 -6.96
CA ARG A 2 -4.73 10.16 -7.39
C ARG A 2 -5.67 9.10 -6.82
N VAL A 3 -6.76 9.57 -6.20
CA VAL A 3 -7.85 8.72 -5.70
C VAL A 3 -9.10 9.03 -6.51
N ILE A 4 -9.85 8.00 -6.89
CA ILE A 4 -11.17 8.15 -7.51
C ILE A 4 -12.24 7.58 -6.58
N GLN A 5 -13.43 8.19 -6.61
CA GLN A 5 -14.61 7.70 -5.88
C GLN A 5 -15.58 7.07 -6.87
N LEU A 6 -16.08 5.88 -6.55
CA LEU A 6 -17.12 5.20 -7.33
C LEU A 6 -18.52 5.58 -6.81
N PRO A 7 -19.53 5.61 -7.68
CA PRO A 7 -19.45 5.44 -9.13
C PRO A 7 -18.69 6.60 -9.80
N TYR A 8 -17.80 6.28 -10.71
CA TYR A 8 -16.95 7.26 -11.40
C TYR A 8 -17.39 7.37 -12.87
N LEU A 9 -17.69 8.59 -13.33
CA LEU A 9 -18.30 8.84 -14.63
C LEU A 9 -17.36 9.43 -15.68
N ASP A 10 -16.11 9.66 -15.32
CA ASP A 10 -15.09 10.17 -16.25
C ASP A 10 -14.39 9.00 -16.97
N ASP A 11 -13.95 9.21 -18.21
CA ASP A 11 -13.26 8.19 -19.01
C ASP A 11 -11.82 7.92 -18.52
N ASN A 12 -11.23 8.81 -17.75
CA ASN A 12 -9.89 8.63 -17.20
C ASN A 12 -9.89 7.87 -15.87
N LEU A 13 -9.79 6.55 -15.98
CA LEU A 13 -9.72 5.63 -14.82
C LEU A 13 -8.31 5.44 -14.24
N GLU A 14 -7.30 6.17 -14.72
CA GLU A 14 -5.94 6.07 -14.17
C GLU A 14 -5.90 6.69 -12.77
N ALA A 15 -5.70 5.85 -11.75
CA ALA A 15 -5.63 6.26 -10.35
C ALA A 15 -4.77 5.29 -9.53
N ASP A 16 -4.25 5.78 -8.39
CA ASP A 16 -3.49 4.97 -7.43
C ASP A 16 -4.39 4.34 -6.36
N ALA A 17 -5.58 4.88 -6.18
CA ALA A 17 -6.56 4.34 -5.23
C ALA A 17 -7.99 4.56 -5.71
N VAL A 18 -8.88 3.72 -5.21
CA VAL A 18 -10.31 3.78 -5.46
C VAL A 18 -11.06 3.62 -4.14
N TYR A 19 -12.07 4.47 -3.92
CA TYR A 19 -12.93 4.51 -2.74
C TYR A 19 -14.40 4.44 -3.13
N THR A 20 -15.23 3.87 -2.27
CA THR A 20 -16.68 3.96 -2.38
C THR A 20 -17.37 3.91 -1.02
N ASN A 21 -18.51 4.61 -0.92
CA ASN A 21 -19.52 4.48 0.13
C ASN A 21 -20.87 4.03 -0.45
N GLU A 22 -20.88 3.55 -1.69
CA GLU A 22 -22.07 2.99 -2.35
C GLU A 22 -21.97 1.47 -2.40
N PRO A 23 -23.03 0.73 -2.05
CA PRO A 23 -23.03 -0.73 -2.09
C PRO A 23 -22.90 -1.25 -3.53
N ASN A 24 -22.41 -2.48 -3.67
CA ASN A 24 -22.25 -3.16 -4.95
C ASN A 24 -21.23 -2.51 -5.91
N GLN A 25 -20.40 -1.59 -5.42
CA GLN A 25 -19.27 -1.05 -6.15
C GLN A 25 -17.99 -1.80 -5.76
N VAL A 26 -17.24 -2.29 -6.73
CA VAL A 26 -16.03 -3.09 -6.48
C VAL A 26 -14.79 -2.22 -6.62
N CYS A 27 -14.09 -1.97 -5.52
CA CYS A 27 -12.78 -1.36 -5.52
C CYS A 27 -11.71 -2.41 -5.85
N THR A 28 -10.93 -2.19 -6.91
CA THR A 28 -9.91 -3.14 -7.39
C THR A 28 -8.60 -2.44 -7.65
N ILE A 29 -7.50 -3.07 -7.23
CA ILE A 29 -6.14 -2.67 -7.59
C ILE A 29 -5.31 -3.87 -8.02
N MET A 30 -4.30 -3.62 -8.84
CA MET A 30 -3.43 -4.68 -9.37
C MET A 30 -1.98 -4.42 -8.99
N THR A 31 -1.31 -5.43 -8.44
CA THR A 31 0.07 -5.33 -7.96
C THR A 31 0.92 -6.54 -8.39
N ALA A 32 2.23 -6.30 -8.45
CA ALA A 32 3.28 -7.32 -8.40
C ALA A 32 4.47 -6.64 -7.70
N ASP A 33 4.63 -6.88 -6.40
CA ASP A 33 5.56 -6.31 -5.42
C ASP A 33 5.07 -5.06 -4.69
N CYS A 34 4.38 -4.11 -5.34
CA CYS A 34 3.85 -2.95 -4.65
C CYS A 34 2.81 -3.36 -3.59
N LEU A 35 2.73 -2.61 -2.49
CA LEU A 35 1.84 -2.92 -1.39
C LEU A 35 0.38 -2.59 -1.74
N PRO A 36 -0.53 -3.57 -1.79
CA PRO A 36 -1.95 -3.33 -1.83
C PRO A 36 -2.47 -3.09 -0.41
N VAL A 37 -3.24 -2.02 -0.22
CA VAL A 37 -3.90 -1.73 1.06
C VAL A 37 -5.40 -1.66 0.84
N LEU A 38 -6.14 -2.52 1.51
CA LEU A 38 -7.60 -2.49 1.54
C LEU A 38 -8.06 -1.84 2.83
N PHE A 39 -9.05 -0.96 2.73
CA PHE A 39 -9.63 -0.26 3.87
C PHE A 39 -11.11 -0.54 3.97
N THR A 40 -11.60 -0.63 5.20
CA THR A 40 -13.03 -0.63 5.51
C THR A 40 -13.28 0.04 6.86
N THR A 41 -14.52 0.41 7.12
CA THR A 41 -14.96 0.91 8.42
C THR A 41 -15.47 -0.23 9.31
N LYS A 42 -15.57 0.01 10.61
CA LYS A 42 -16.18 -0.94 11.55
C LYS A 42 -17.64 -1.30 11.19
N HIS A 43 -18.32 -0.43 10.45
CA HIS A 43 -19.69 -0.64 10.00
C HIS A 43 -19.79 -1.29 8.62
N GLY A 44 -18.68 -1.40 7.90
CA GLY A 44 -18.63 -2.02 6.56
C GLY A 44 -19.33 -1.22 5.47
N ASN A 45 -19.54 0.07 5.65
CA ASN A 45 -20.30 0.95 4.76
C ASN A 45 -19.42 1.90 3.92
N GLU A 46 -18.13 1.81 4.06
CA GLU A 46 -17.13 2.52 3.28
C GLU A 46 -15.95 1.59 3.03
N VAL A 47 -15.48 1.52 1.81
CA VAL A 47 -14.32 0.69 1.43
C VAL A 47 -13.40 1.43 0.48
N ALA A 48 -12.13 1.07 0.49
CA ALA A 48 -11.15 1.54 -0.50
C ALA A 48 -10.11 0.48 -0.80
N ALA A 49 -9.54 0.56 -1.99
CA ALA A 49 -8.37 -0.22 -2.39
C ALA A 49 -7.28 0.74 -2.89
N THR A 50 -6.06 0.62 -2.34
CA THR A 50 -4.96 1.54 -2.58
C THR A 50 -3.72 0.79 -3.05
N HIS A 51 -3.15 1.24 -4.17
CA HIS A 51 -1.84 0.81 -4.68
C HIS A 51 -0.74 1.66 -4.03
N ALA A 52 -0.14 1.14 -2.96
CA ALA A 52 0.94 1.80 -2.25
C ALA A 52 2.31 1.26 -2.71
N GLY A 53 2.67 1.52 -3.97
CA GLY A 53 4.05 1.41 -4.42
C GLY A 53 4.93 2.39 -3.66
N TRP A 54 6.26 2.20 -3.61
CA TRP A 54 7.13 3.02 -2.76
C TRP A 54 7.01 4.53 -3.05
N ARG A 55 6.82 4.93 -4.33
CA ARG A 55 6.62 6.35 -4.71
C ARG A 55 5.30 6.87 -4.16
N GLY A 56 4.20 6.22 -4.48
CA GLY A 56 2.88 6.61 -3.97
C GLY A 56 2.83 6.60 -2.44
N LEU A 57 3.46 5.60 -1.80
CA LEU A 57 3.57 5.54 -0.35
C LEU A 57 4.39 6.72 0.20
N CYS A 58 5.50 7.09 -0.45
CA CYS A 58 6.29 8.26 -0.09
C CYS A 58 5.49 9.55 -0.27
N ASP A 59 4.76 9.67 -1.38
CA ASP A 59 4.01 10.87 -1.77
C ASP A 59 2.65 11.00 -1.05
N GLY A 60 2.31 10.07 -0.12
CA GLY A 60 1.14 10.20 0.75
C GLY A 60 -0.15 9.60 0.20
N ILE A 61 -0.11 8.54 -0.63
CA ILE A 61 -1.31 7.91 -1.17
C ILE A 61 -2.25 7.37 -0.08
N LEU A 62 -1.72 6.90 1.04
CA LEU A 62 -2.56 6.42 2.15
C LEU A 62 -3.34 7.58 2.77
N GLU A 63 -2.67 8.69 3.03
CA GLU A 63 -3.27 9.92 3.55
C GLU A 63 -4.33 10.46 2.60
N GLU A 64 -4.03 10.50 1.29
CA GLU A 64 -5.01 10.94 0.29
C GLU A 64 -6.23 10.01 0.24
N THR A 65 -6.05 8.69 0.35
CA THR A 65 -7.16 7.74 0.37
C THR A 65 -8.05 7.96 1.60
N ILE A 66 -7.46 8.15 2.78
CA ILE A 66 -8.23 8.32 4.02
C ILE A 66 -9.07 9.60 4.05
N LYS A 67 -8.68 10.65 3.32
CA LYS A 67 -9.49 11.89 3.20
C LYS A 67 -10.89 11.67 2.61
N TYR A 68 -11.11 10.58 1.87
CA TYR A 68 -12.42 10.25 1.29
C TYR A 68 -13.36 9.63 2.32
N PHE A 69 -12.83 9.02 3.38
CA PHE A 69 -13.66 8.41 4.42
C PHE A 69 -14.37 9.46 5.27
N GLN A 70 -15.66 9.25 5.52
CA GLN A 70 -16.47 10.02 6.45
C GLN A 70 -16.29 9.50 7.87
N ALA A 71 -15.96 8.23 8.02
CA ALA A 71 -15.67 7.61 9.30
C ALA A 71 -14.42 8.22 9.95
N LYS A 72 -14.40 8.24 11.28
CA LYS A 72 -13.22 8.67 12.03
C LYS A 72 -12.08 7.64 11.92
N PRO A 73 -10.80 8.06 12.00
CA PRO A 73 -9.65 7.16 11.85
C PRO A 73 -9.71 5.92 12.76
N GLU A 74 -10.15 6.05 14.00
CA GLU A 74 -10.30 4.93 14.95
C GLU A 74 -11.37 3.89 14.57
N GLU A 75 -12.23 4.22 13.62
CA GLU A 75 -13.25 3.34 13.06
C GLU A 75 -12.81 2.64 11.78
N ILE A 76 -11.70 3.08 11.19
CA ILE A 76 -11.13 2.51 9.95
C ILE A 76 -10.21 1.35 10.30
N MET A 77 -10.30 0.30 9.49
CA MET A 77 -9.42 -0.86 9.52
C MET A 77 -8.67 -0.93 8.19
N ALA A 78 -7.39 -1.32 8.24
CA ALA A 78 -6.56 -1.56 7.07
C ALA A 78 -6.13 -3.03 7.02
N TRP A 79 -6.08 -3.59 5.81
CA TRP A 79 -5.49 -4.89 5.55
C TRP A 79 -4.42 -4.77 4.48
N PHE A 80 -3.22 -5.24 4.80
CA PHE A 80 -2.07 -5.29 3.90
C PHE A 80 -2.06 -6.60 3.13
N GLY A 81 -2.22 -6.53 1.82
CA GLY A 81 -2.05 -7.68 0.96
C GLY A 81 -0.57 -8.00 0.70
N PRO A 82 -0.32 -9.07 -0.08
CA PRO A 82 1.04 -9.50 -0.40
C PRO A 82 1.83 -8.42 -1.15
N ALA A 83 3.04 -8.13 -0.66
CA ALA A 83 3.99 -7.18 -1.25
C ALA A 83 5.42 -7.72 -1.18
N ILE A 84 6.36 -7.04 -1.81
CA ILE A 84 7.79 -7.36 -1.66
C ILE A 84 8.22 -7.13 -0.21
N GLY A 85 8.71 -8.17 0.42
CA GLY A 85 9.05 -8.16 1.84
C GLY A 85 10.42 -7.50 2.14
N PRO A 86 10.71 -7.30 3.46
CA PRO A 86 11.88 -6.56 3.92
C PRO A 86 13.21 -7.25 3.70
N THR A 87 13.22 -8.49 3.23
CA THR A 87 14.44 -9.22 2.87
C THR A 87 14.79 -9.13 1.38
N ALA A 88 13.86 -8.59 0.58
CA ALA A 88 13.96 -8.53 -0.88
C ALA A 88 13.82 -7.12 -1.46
N PHE A 89 13.18 -6.19 -0.74
CA PHE A 89 13.00 -4.83 -1.21
C PHE A 89 14.28 -4.01 -1.05
N GLN A 90 15.25 -4.24 -1.96
CA GLN A 90 16.49 -3.51 -2.03
C GLN A 90 16.29 -2.16 -2.74
N VAL A 91 16.83 -1.08 -2.14
CA VAL A 91 16.74 0.30 -2.63
C VAL A 91 18.07 1.02 -2.48
N GLY A 92 18.24 2.12 -3.20
CA GLY A 92 19.35 3.05 -3.02
C GLY A 92 19.13 4.03 -1.87
N ASN A 93 20.17 4.78 -1.53
CA ASN A 93 20.11 5.82 -0.49
C ASN A 93 19.14 6.94 -0.85
N ASP A 94 18.97 7.22 -2.14
CA ASP A 94 18.04 8.21 -2.67
C ASP A 94 16.57 7.95 -2.26
N VAL A 95 16.16 6.67 -2.22
CA VAL A 95 14.82 6.28 -1.76
C VAL A 95 14.71 6.45 -0.24
N VAL A 96 15.74 6.05 0.51
CA VAL A 96 15.79 6.19 1.97
C VAL A 96 15.66 7.66 2.38
N GLU A 97 16.42 8.54 1.73
CA GLU A 97 16.41 9.99 2.00
C GLU A 97 15.05 10.62 1.73
N GLN A 98 14.36 10.24 0.65
CA GLN A 98 13.02 10.72 0.34
C GLN A 98 12.02 10.40 1.47
N PHE A 99 12.02 9.18 1.99
CA PHE A 99 11.14 8.81 3.10
C PHE A 99 11.51 9.54 4.40
N ILE A 100 12.80 9.67 4.73
CA ILE A 100 13.28 10.37 5.93
C ILE A 100 12.97 11.86 5.88
N ALA A 101 13.02 12.47 4.71
CA ALA A 101 12.66 13.88 4.53
C ALA A 101 11.20 14.17 4.92
N ILE A 102 10.31 13.20 4.75
CA ILE A 102 8.89 13.32 5.11
C ILE A 102 8.65 12.96 6.58
N ASP A 103 9.20 11.85 7.03
CA ASP A 103 9.11 11.40 8.43
C ASP A 103 10.43 10.74 8.86
N GLN A 104 11.10 11.33 9.85
CA GLN A 104 12.35 10.82 10.42
C GLN A 104 12.22 9.38 10.95
N LYS A 105 11.02 8.98 11.39
CA LYS A 105 10.75 7.62 11.88
C LYS A 105 10.85 6.57 10.76
N ALA A 106 10.70 6.97 9.50
CA ALA A 106 10.86 6.06 8.36
C ALA A 106 12.25 5.40 8.32
N LYS A 107 13.29 6.03 8.90
CA LYS A 107 14.62 5.44 9.05
C LYS A 107 14.60 4.05 9.68
N LEU A 108 13.69 3.79 10.59
CA LEU A 108 13.56 2.49 11.27
C LEU A 108 13.13 1.35 10.34
N ALA A 109 12.54 1.68 9.20
CA ALA A 109 12.10 0.71 8.20
C ALA A 109 13.18 0.33 7.19
N PHE A 110 14.38 0.89 7.29
CA PHE A 110 15.49 0.62 6.39
C PHE A 110 16.68 0.05 7.15
N LYS A 111 17.30 -0.99 6.58
CA LYS A 111 18.53 -1.60 7.11
C LYS A 111 19.57 -1.65 6.01
N PRO A 112 20.87 -1.41 6.29
CA PRO A 112 21.93 -1.61 5.29
C PRO A 112 21.87 -3.03 4.73
N ASP A 113 21.99 -3.16 3.40
CA ASP A 113 22.10 -4.47 2.77
C ASP A 113 23.55 -4.95 2.88
N ARG A 114 23.77 -6.05 3.61
CA ARG A 114 25.11 -6.62 3.79
C ARG A 114 25.70 -7.22 2.51
N ARG A 115 24.88 -7.45 1.49
CA ARG A 115 25.26 -8.06 0.21
C ARG A 115 25.83 -7.03 -0.76
N GLU A 116 25.42 -5.77 -0.64
CA GLU A 116 25.80 -4.71 -1.58
C GLU A 116 25.96 -3.37 -0.85
N LYS A 117 27.17 -2.79 -1.00
CA LYS A 117 27.50 -1.50 -0.39
C LYS A 117 26.58 -0.39 -0.93
N GLU A 118 26.21 0.55 -0.07
CA GLU A 118 25.32 1.69 -0.39
C GLU A 118 23.89 1.32 -0.77
N LYS A 119 23.50 0.05 -0.54
CA LYS A 119 22.11 -0.40 -0.68
C LYS A 119 21.48 -0.66 0.68
N PHE A 120 20.15 -0.58 0.69
CA PHE A 120 19.32 -0.78 1.87
C PHE A 120 18.20 -1.76 1.55
N LEU A 121 17.79 -2.49 2.56
CA LEU A 121 16.57 -3.28 2.56
C LEU A 121 15.47 -2.50 3.26
N GLY A 122 14.42 -2.16 2.53
CA GLY A 122 13.27 -1.42 3.03
C GLY A 122 12.12 -2.33 3.44
N ASN A 123 11.29 -1.85 4.35
CA ASN A 123 10.09 -2.54 4.81
C ASN A 123 8.84 -1.68 4.52
N LEU A 124 8.16 -1.97 3.39
CA LEU A 124 6.95 -1.25 2.98
C LEU A 124 5.82 -1.38 4.03
N TYR A 125 5.67 -2.55 4.63
CA TYR A 125 4.68 -2.79 5.68
C TYR A 125 4.90 -1.91 6.89
N GLN A 126 6.15 -1.78 7.34
CA GLN A 126 6.51 -0.94 8.47
C GLN A 126 6.29 0.55 8.17
N ILE A 127 6.64 1.02 6.97
CA ILE A 127 6.41 2.40 6.54
C ILE A 127 4.91 2.70 6.52
N ALA A 128 4.13 1.83 5.86
CA ALA A 128 2.68 1.98 5.79
C ALA A 128 2.03 1.98 7.18
N THR A 129 2.48 1.10 8.09
CA THR A 129 2.02 1.05 9.48
C THR A 129 2.31 2.36 10.21
N GLN A 130 3.52 2.92 10.07
CA GLN A 130 3.89 4.20 10.69
C GLN A 130 2.99 5.33 10.20
N ARG A 131 2.75 5.41 8.89
CA ARG A 131 1.90 6.45 8.30
C ARG A 131 0.45 6.34 8.75
N LEU A 132 -0.13 5.13 8.74
CA LEU A 132 -1.49 4.90 9.23
C LEU A 132 -1.64 5.21 10.72
N ASN A 133 -0.66 4.83 11.55
CA ASN A 133 -0.65 5.17 12.97
C ASN A 133 -0.60 6.69 13.20
N ASN A 134 0.15 7.43 12.39
CA ASN A 134 0.19 8.90 12.45
C ASN A 134 -1.18 9.53 12.13
N LEU A 135 -2.03 8.85 11.34
CA LEU A 135 -3.41 9.25 11.06
C LEU A 135 -4.41 8.79 12.15
N GLY A 136 -3.97 8.01 13.14
CA GLY A 136 -4.85 7.44 14.18
C GLY A 136 -5.48 6.09 13.80
N ILE A 137 -5.07 5.47 12.67
CA ILE A 137 -5.54 4.14 12.26
C ILE A 137 -4.59 3.10 12.84
N THR A 138 -5.07 2.37 13.84
CA THR A 138 -4.28 1.37 14.58
C THR A 138 -4.71 -0.08 14.34
N LYS A 139 -5.87 -0.28 13.72
CA LYS A 139 -6.40 -1.61 13.37
C LYS A 139 -5.84 -2.02 12.02
N ILE A 140 -4.64 -2.58 12.02
CA ILE A 140 -3.90 -2.96 10.82
C ILE A 140 -3.66 -4.48 10.86
N TYR A 141 -3.96 -5.16 9.76
CA TYR A 141 -3.89 -6.61 9.62
C TYR A 141 -3.10 -7.00 8.37
N GLY A 142 -2.65 -8.25 8.28
CA GLY A 142 -1.88 -8.77 7.14
C GLY A 142 -0.42 -8.27 7.15
N GLY A 143 0.24 -8.31 5.98
CA GLY A 143 1.64 -7.88 5.87
C GLY A 143 2.67 -8.96 6.18
N GLU A 144 2.30 -10.22 6.05
CA GLU A 144 3.12 -11.39 6.44
C GLU A 144 3.84 -12.02 5.25
N HIS A 145 3.42 -11.70 4.01
CA HIS A 145 3.90 -12.33 2.79
C HIS A 145 5.01 -11.54 2.10
N CYS A 146 5.84 -12.27 1.34
CA CYS A 146 6.83 -11.70 0.45
C CYS A 146 6.65 -12.21 -0.98
N THR A 147 6.16 -11.38 -1.88
CA THR A 147 5.91 -11.74 -3.28
C THR A 147 7.16 -12.22 -4.01
N PHE A 148 8.33 -11.70 -3.66
CA PHE A 148 9.61 -12.10 -4.24
C PHE A 148 10.04 -13.50 -3.79
N ASN A 149 9.90 -13.82 -2.51
CA ASN A 149 10.37 -15.09 -1.94
C ASN A 149 9.37 -16.23 -2.15
N GLU A 150 8.07 -15.93 -2.15
CA GLU A 150 6.98 -16.92 -2.22
C GLU A 150 6.50 -17.10 -3.67
N LYS A 151 7.42 -17.52 -4.55
CA LYS A 151 7.23 -17.62 -5.99
C LYS A 151 6.09 -18.55 -6.44
N GLU A 152 5.74 -19.54 -5.61
CA GLU A 152 4.66 -20.49 -5.89
C GLU A 152 3.26 -19.87 -5.77
N TYR A 153 3.16 -18.72 -5.06
CA TYR A 153 1.88 -18.08 -4.75
C TYR A 153 1.73 -16.71 -5.42
N PHE A 154 2.85 -15.99 -5.66
CA PHE A 154 2.77 -14.59 -6.05
C PHE A 154 3.62 -14.24 -7.28
N PHE A 155 3.07 -13.36 -8.12
CA PHE A 155 3.83 -12.67 -9.15
C PHE A 155 4.75 -11.62 -8.51
N SER A 156 5.97 -11.48 -9.07
CA SER A 156 6.93 -10.47 -8.64
C SER A 156 7.62 -9.84 -9.83
N TYR A 157 7.48 -8.53 -9.97
CA TYR A 157 8.15 -7.76 -11.00
C TYR A 157 9.67 -7.69 -10.75
N ARG A 158 10.08 -7.56 -9.50
CA ARG A 158 11.49 -7.52 -9.10
C ARG A 158 12.22 -8.82 -9.43
N ARG A 159 11.55 -9.95 -9.30
CA ARG A 159 12.09 -11.27 -9.61
C ARG A 159 12.11 -11.57 -11.10
N ASP A 160 10.99 -11.32 -11.79
CA ASP A 160 10.70 -11.88 -13.10
C ASP A 160 10.70 -10.82 -14.23
N HIS A 161 10.70 -9.53 -13.90
CA HIS A 161 10.60 -8.38 -14.82
C HIS A 161 9.31 -8.40 -15.68
N GLN A 162 9.12 -9.41 -16.52
CA GLN A 162 7.87 -9.65 -17.23
C GLN A 162 7.04 -10.67 -16.44
N THR A 163 5.91 -10.25 -15.91
CA THR A 163 5.10 -11.07 -15.00
C THR A 163 3.63 -10.66 -15.05
N GLY A 164 2.76 -11.53 -14.52
CA GLY A 164 1.36 -11.20 -14.27
C GLY A 164 1.18 -10.18 -13.16
N ARG A 165 -0.08 -9.97 -12.79
CA ARG A 165 -0.48 -9.12 -11.65
C ARG A 165 -1.45 -9.89 -10.78
N MET A 166 -1.43 -9.58 -9.49
CA MET A 166 -2.42 -10.01 -8.52
C MET A 166 -3.47 -8.91 -8.38
N ALA A 167 -4.74 -9.27 -8.36
CA ALA A 167 -5.82 -8.35 -8.09
C ALA A 167 -6.21 -8.42 -6.61
N SER A 168 -6.26 -7.29 -5.93
CA SER A 168 -6.85 -7.14 -4.60
C SER A 168 -8.17 -6.40 -4.75
N VAL A 169 -9.24 -6.95 -4.19
CA VAL A 169 -10.61 -6.45 -4.36
C VAL A 169 -11.32 -6.33 -3.03
N ILE A 170 -12.16 -5.30 -2.90
CA ILE A 170 -13.02 -5.08 -1.75
C ILE A 170 -14.33 -4.42 -2.19
N TRP A 171 -15.44 -4.85 -1.63
CA TRP A 171 -16.77 -4.27 -1.80
C TRP A 171 -17.64 -4.57 -0.59
N PHE A 172 -18.84 -4.01 -0.54
CA PHE A 172 -19.90 -4.35 0.40
C PHE A 172 -21.26 -4.37 -0.30
N GLU A 173 -22.24 -5.04 0.32
CA GLU A 173 -23.61 -5.22 -0.17
C GLU A 173 -24.62 -4.45 0.67
#